data_846d6734ec87ef3f34ed42f5e5816eb5
#
_entry.id   846d6734ec87ef3f34ed42f5e5816eb5
#
_cell.length_a   1.000
_cell.length_b   1.000
_cell.length_c   1.000
_cell.angle_alpha   90.00
_cell.angle_beta   90.00
_cell.angle_gamma   90.00
#
_symmetry.space_group_name_H-M   'P 1'
#
loop_
_entity.id
_entity.type
_entity.pdbx_description
1 polymer ?
#
loop_
_entity_poly.entity_id
_entity_poly.type
_entity_poly.pdbx_seq_one_letter_code
_entity_poly.pdbx_strand_id
1 'polypeptide(L)'
;VEAVGRKLKRVFDQNASTEYFSCEEIRDYSYYESLLIQGLEGIDRRMKDGSLKPMELSDYPKIIRANDGRVRACIYIGSFDPFQLTHLTVAVRFLASELSNADFVVVVPEGSPDPAKPLKTDYPFRLSIAKMQIEGIFDPFIKVLDLGVQADTIEIVRRFIGMHSGLALELTHLIGSDVLPIAARYIRQDMSTWRKEAKESGVDYLHRIHVVQRGNAALDPSWIEAIQSEGVDVVLDPSIVAAPSSTDFRTRQAFTIVLPTSSIRDKMEIIFRYHIHRSWSSDQE
;
A
#
# COMPACT_ATOMS: atom_id res chain seq x y z
N VAL A 1 14.14 -2.23 13.33
CA VAL A 1 13.66 -0.85 13.12
C VAL A 1 14.83 0.12 12.90
N GLU A 2 15.78 0.18 13.81
CA GLU A 2 16.91 1.13 13.74
C GLU A 2 17.70 1.06 12.43
N ALA A 3 17.98 -0.14 11.92
CA ALA A 3 18.66 -0.30 10.62
C ALA A 3 17.84 0.26 9.46
N VAL A 4 16.52 0.10 9.48
CA VAL A 4 15.60 0.69 8.49
C VAL A 4 15.65 2.22 8.58
N GLY A 5 15.56 2.77 9.78
CA GLY A 5 15.66 4.23 10.01
C GLY A 5 16.97 4.83 9.49
N ARG A 6 18.11 4.18 9.75
CA ARG A 6 19.40 4.64 9.22
C ARG A 6 19.49 4.59 7.70
N LYS A 7 18.94 3.53 7.08
CA LYS A 7 18.88 3.43 5.61
C LYS A 7 17.99 4.52 5.02
N LEU A 8 16.79 4.71 5.61
CA LEU A 8 15.84 5.73 5.20
C LEU A 8 16.48 7.13 5.26
N LYS A 9 17.06 7.51 6.41
CA LYS A 9 17.72 8.80 6.56
C LYS A 9 18.80 9.03 5.51
N ARG A 10 19.67 8.04 5.27
CA ARG A 10 20.69 8.14 4.22
C ARG A 10 20.10 8.44 2.85
N VAL A 11 18.98 7.81 2.49
CA VAL A 11 18.31 8.03 1.22
C VAL A 11 17.77 9.46 1.12
N PHE A 12 17.14 9.95 2.18
CA PHE A 12 16.64 11.33 2.21
C PHE A 12 17.78 12.35 2.14
N ASP A 13 18.85 12.17 2.93
CA ASP A 13 20.02 13.06 2.91
C ASP A 13 20.68 13.11 1.52
N GLN A 14 20.77 11.98 0.82
CA GLN A 14 21.34 11.92 -0.53
C GLN A 14 20.47 12.56 -1.61
N ASN A 15 19.18 12.66 -1.38
CA ASN A 15 18.22 13.13 -2.37
C ASN A 15 17.71 14.55 -2.08
N ALA A 16 17.92 15.11 -0.89
CA ALA A 16 17.55 16.48 -0.52
C ALA A 16 18.57 17.48 -1.10
N SER A 17 18.67 17.59 -2.42
CA SER A 17 19.58 18.50 -3.11
C SER A 17 18.84 19.64 -3.77
N THR A 18 19.22 20.89 -3.43
CA THR A 18 18.69 22.11 -4.07
C THR A 18 19.10 22.26 -5.55
N GLU A 19 20.04 21.44 -6.02
CA GLU A 19 20.46 21.44 -7.42
C GLU A 19 19.35 20.94 -8.36
N TYR A 20 18.50 20.04 -7.86
CA TYR A 20 17.46 19.39 -8.66
C TYR A 20 16.03 19.68 -8.21
N PHE A 21 15.85 20.26 -7.03
CA PHE A 21 14.55 20.45 -6.40
C PHE A 21 14.36 21.88 -5.88
N SER A 22 13.14 22.37 -5.98
CA SER A 22 12.75 23.66 -5.38
C SER A 22 12.72 23.55 -3.84
N CYS A 23 12.76 24.68 -3.16
CA CYS A 23 12.64 24.73 -1.69
C CYS A 23 11.29 24.18 -1.20
N GLU A 24 10.22 24.26 -2.00
CA GLU A 24 8.91 23.71 -1.67
C GLU A 24 8.95 22.19 -1.71
N GLU A 25 9.50 21.62 -2.76
CA GLU A 25 9.67 20.19 -2.91
C GLU A 25 10.54 19.58 -1.80
N ILE A 26 11.63 20.24 -1.41
CA ILE A 26 12.48 19.82 -0.29
C ILE A 26 11.69 19.82 1.03
N ARG A 27 10.81 20.80 1.23
CA ARG A 27 9.93 20.88 2.40
C ARG A 27 8.96 19.70 2.46
N ASP A 28 8.33 19.37 1.34
CA ASP A 28 7.43 18.23 1.22
C ASP A 28 8.18 16.93 1.50
N TYR A 29 9.39 16.81 0.97
CA TYR A 29 10.27 15.66 1.18
C TYR A 29 10.60 15.47 2.66
N SER A 30 11.01 16.54 3.35
CA SER A 30 11.29 16.53 4.79
C SER A 30 10.06 16.21 5.64
N TYR A 31 8.89 16.63 5.20
CA TYR A 31 7.63 16.31 5.85
C TYR A 31 7.36 14.78 5.80
N TYR A 32 7.51 14.16 4.64
CA TYR A 32 7.33 12.71 4.51
C TYR A 32 8.41 11.90 5.26
N GLU A 33 9.66 12.38 5.26
CA GLU A 33 10.72 11.79 6.09
C GLU A 33 10.31 11.75 7.56
N SER A 34 9.82 12.86 8.09
CA SER A 34 9.34 12.97 9.47
C SER A 34 8.22 11.98 9.76
N LEU A 35 7.23 11.86 8.89
CA LEU A 35 6.13 10.91 9.05
C LEU A 35 6.59 9.45 9.04
N LEU A 36 7.54 9.12 8.18
CA LEU A 36 8.11 7.77 8.10
C LEU A 36 8.93 7.43 9.34
N ILE A 37 9.72 8.37 9.85
CA ILE A 37 10.49 8.19 11.10
C ILE A 37 9.53 7.97 12.29
N GLN A 38 8.50 8.80 12.43
CA GLN A 38 7.49 8.64 13.48
C GLN A 38 6.77 7.28 13.36
N GLY A 39 6.48 6.86 12.14
CA GLY A 39 5.90 5.54 11.90
C GLY A 39 6.84 4.40 12.33
N LEU A 40 8.13 4.49 12.03
CA LEU A 40 9.13 3.49 12.47
C LEU A 40 9.24 3.44 13.99
N GLU A 41 9.19 4.59 14.68
CA GLU A 41 9.17 4.64 16.15
C GLU A 41 7.90 3.96 16.71
N GLY A 42 6.75 4.13 16.06
CA GLY A 42 5.51 3.44 16.40
C GLY A 42 5.62 1.92 16.22
N ILE A 43 6.19 1.48 15.11
CA ILE A 43 6.48 0.05 14.86
C ILE A 43 7.41 -0.52 15.95
N ASP A 44 8.46 0.22 16.32
CA ASP A 44 9.38 -0.21 17.37
C ASP A 44 8.69 -0.37 18.74
N ARG A 45 7.78 0.55 19.09
CA ARG A 45 6.96 0.42 20.31
C ARG A 45 6.10 -0.82 20.27
N ARG A 46 5.37 -1.07 19.18
CA ARG A 46 4.52 -2.23 19.02
C ARG A 46 5.28 -3.57 19.02
N MET A 47 6.52 -3.56 18.54
CA MET A 47 7.40 -4.73 18.65
C MET A 47 7.83 -4.98 20.10
N LYS A 48 8.14 -3.92 20.85
CA LYS A 48 8.55 -4.01 22.25
C LYS A 48 7.44 -4.45 23.19
N ASP A 49 6.21 -4.05 22.93
CA ASP A 49 5.04 -4.46 23.71
C ASP A 49 4.42 -5.79 23.22
N GLY A 50 4.92 -6.35 22.12
CA GLY A 50 4.49 -7.62 21.55
C GLY A 50 3.20 -7.58 20.75
N SER A 51 2.63 -6.40 20.48
CA SER A 51 1.42 -6.24 19.66
C SER A 51 1.70 -6.37 18.17
N LEU A 52 2.95 -6.19 17.75
CA LEU A 52 3.45 -6.48 16.41
C LEU A 52 4.55 -7.55 16.51
N LYS A 53 4.36 -8.66 15.83
CA LYS A 53 5.34 -9.75 15.78
C LYS A 53 6.03 -9.75 14.42
N PRO A 54 7.30 -9.31 14.33
CA PRO A 54 7.98 -9.23 13.05
C PRO A 54 8.07 -10.62 12.41
N MET A 55 7.86 -10.66 11.11
CA MET A 55 7.94 -11.86 10.29
C MET A 55 9.11 -11.73 9.31
N GLU A 56 9.79 -12.84 9.03
CA GLU A 56 10.79 -12.82 7.98
C GLU A 56 10.12 -12.88 6.61
N LEU A 57 10.26 -11.79 5.84
CA LEU A 57 9.63 -11.63 4.53
C LEU A 57 10.56 -11.89 3.34
N SER A 58 11.85 -12.21 3.58
CA SER A 58 12.83 -12.42 2.50
C SER A 58 12.38 -13.45 1.48
N ASP A 59 11.84 -14.58 1.95
CA ASP A 59 11.37 -15.68 1.11
C ASP A 59 9.85 -15.68 0.88
N TYR A 60 9.12 -14.72 1.47
CA TYR A 60 7.68 -14.58 1.26
C TYR A 60 7.39 -14.22 -0.20
N PRO A 61 6.41 -14.81 -0.89
CA PRO A 61 5.42 -15.78 -0.37
C PRO A 61 5.81 -17.26 -0.52
N LYS A 62 7.02 -17.58 -0.94
CA LYS A 62 7.45 -18.99 -1.14
C LYS A 62 7.48 -19.77 0.19
N ILE A 63 7.89 -19.08 1.25
CA ILE A 63 7.91 -19.63 2.60
C ILE A 63 7.07 -18.72 3.49
N ILE A 64 5.97 -19.26 4.02
CA ILE A 64 5.08 -18.54 4.92
C ILE A 64 5.26 -19.13 6.30
N ARG A 65 5.69 -18.28 7.25
CA ARG A 65 5.81 -18.65 8.65
C ARG A 65 4.71 -17.95 9.44
N ALA A 66 3.92 -18.72 10.16
CA ALA A 66 2.85 -18.18 10.99
C ALA A 66 3.39 -17.88 12.40
N ASN A 67 3.06 -16.72 12.93
CA ASN A 67 3.26 -16.40 14.34
C ASN A 67 2.09 -16.98 15.16
N ASP A 68 2.39 -17.79 16.16
CA ASP A 68 1.35 -18.47 16.98
C ASP A 68 0.31 -19.26 16.16
N GLY A 69 0.71 -19.84 15.02
CA GLY A 69 -0.17 -20.57 14.12
C GLY A 69 -1.06 -19.69 13.22
N ARG A 70 -0.93 -18.37 13.30
CA ARG A 70 -1.74 -17.41 12.54
C ARG A 70 -0.88 -16.39 11.80
N VAL A 71 -1.20 -16.15 10.54
CA VAL A 71 -0.62 -15.08 9.71
C VAL A 71 -1.52 -13.86 9.81
N ARG A 72 -0.99 -12.75 10.29
CA ARG A 72 -1.69 -11.47 10.37
C ARG A 72 -1.10 -10.54 9.31
N ALA A 73 -1.73 -10.50 8.14
CA ALA A 73 -1.27 -9.76 6.99
C ALA A 73 -2.18 -8.58 6.68
N CYS A 74 -1.58 -7.47 6.29
CA CYS A 74 -2.30 -6.40 5.62
C CYS A 74 -2.04 -6.46 4.12
N ILE A 75 -3.09 -6.40 3.32
CA ILE A 75 -3.00 -6.22 1.88
C ILE A 75 -3.36 -4.78 1.51
N TYR A 76 -2.49 -4.14 0.76
CA TYR A 76 -2.68 -2.80 0.24
C TYR A 76 -2.70 -2.87 -1.29
N ILE A 77 -3.91 -2.87 -1.84
CA ILE A 77 -4.16 -2.99 -3.28
C ILE A 77 -4.45 -1.60 -3.85
N GLY A 78 -3.90 -1.32 -5.01
CA GLY A 78 -4.18 -0.07 -5.70
C GLY A 78 -3.58 -0.01 -7.10
N SER A 79 -4.05 0.93 -7.89
CA SER A 79 -3.47 1.18 -9.22
C SER A 79 -1.99 1.59 -9.11
N PHE A 80 -1.63 2.33 -8.05
CA PHE A 80 -0.26 2.82 -7.79
C PHE A 80 0.41 3.40 -9.04
N ASP A 81 -0.21 4.40 -9.61
CA ASP A 81 0.22 5.01 -10.87
C ASP A 81 0.64 6.48 -10.69
N PRO A 82 1.82 6.71 -10.09
CA PRO A 82 2.78 5.75 -9.49
C PRO A 82 2.51 5.42 -8.02
N PHE A 83 3.21 4.42 -7.49
CA PHE A 83 3.43 4.27 -6.04
C PHE A 83 4.29 5.43 -5.54
N GLN A 84 3.89 6.10 -4.47
CA GLN A 84 4.50 7.34 -4.00
C GLN A 84 4.67 7.38 -2.47
N LEU A 85 5.39 8.38 -1.97
CA LEU A 85 5.65 8.57 -0.53
C LEU A 85 4.39 8.55 0.32
N THR A 86 3.26 9.08 -0.18
CA THR A 86 1.98 8.98 0.53
C THR A 86 1.57 7.54 0.78
N HIS A 87 1.66 6.67 -0.25
CA HIS A 87 1.31 5.26 -0.10
C HIS A 87 2.24 4.55 0.88
N LEU A 88 3.55 4.83 0.79
CA LEU A 88 4.54 4.29 1.71
C LEU A 88 4.28 4.74 3.15
N THR A 89 4.01 6.03 3.35
CA THR A 89 3.70 6.60 4.66
C THR A 89 2.43 5.99 5.26
N VAL A 90 1.38 5.78 4.45
CA VAL A 90 0.16 5.09 4.87
C VAL A 90 0.47 3.67 5.35
N ALA A 91 1.25 2.90 4.59
CA ALA A 91 1.61 1.53 4.96
C ALA A 91 2.43 1.47 6.26
N VAL A 92 3.42 2.36 6.42
CA VAL A 92 4.27 2.41 7.63
C VAL A 92 3.45 2.88 8.85
N ARG A 93 2.62 3.91 8.71
CA ARG A 93 1.78 4.41 9.80
C ARG A 93 0.67 3.44 10.18
N PHE A 94 0.13 2.69 9.22
CA PHE A 94 -0.79 1.60 9.51
C PHE A 94 -0.14 0.56 10.43
N LEU A 95 1.08 0.11 10.14
CA LEU A 95 1.79 -0.82 11.02
C LEU A 95 2.11 -0.21 12.39
N ALA A 96 2.30 1.09 12.47
CA ALA A 96 2.54 1.82 13.72
C ALA A 96 1.28 2.06 14.55
N SER A 97 0.10 1.98 13.94
CA SER A 97 -1.19 2.27 14.59
C SER A 97 -1.56 1.19 15.61
N GLU A 98 -2.04 1.60 16.78
CA GLU A 98 -2.61 0.71 17.80
C GLU A 98 -3.90 0.01 17.31
N LEU A 99 -4.56 0.56 16.30
CA LEU A 99 -5.73 -0.02 15.67
C LEU A 99 -5.38 -1.13 14.65
N SER A 100 -4.10 -1.25 14.27
CA SER A 100 -3.63 -2.30 13.37
C SER A 100 -3.47 -3.62 14.09
N ASN A 101 -3.94 -4.69 13.47
CA ASN A 101 -3.71 -6.07 13.92
C ASN A 101 -2.70 -6.84 13.04
N ALA A 102 -2.14 -6.19 12.01
CA ALA A 102 -1.22 -6.86 11.11
C ALA A 102 0.24 -6.81 11.59
N ASP A 103 1.00 -7.82 11.21
CA ASP A 103 2.44 -7.94 11.48
C ASP A 103 3.28 -7.41 10.30
N PHE A 104 2.69 -7.36 9.10
CA PHE A 104 3.36 -6.84 7.89
C PHE A 104 2.33 -6.36 6.86
N VAL A 105 2.81 -5.59 5.89
CA VAL A 105 2.01 -5.10 4.77
C VAL A 105 2.51 -5.71 3.46
N VAL A 106 1.57 -6.15 2.64
CA VAL A 106 1.81 -6.57 1.27
C VAL A 106 1.21 -5.54 0.32
N VAL A 107 2.06 -4.89 -0.45
CA VAL A 107 1.66 -3.95 -1.50
C VAL A 107 1.46 -4.71 -2.80
N VAL A 108 0.27 -4.61 -3.38
CA VAL A 108 -0.08 -5.32 -4.63
C VAL A 108 -0.61 -4.32 -5.66
N PRO A 109 0.19 -3.99 -6.68
CA PRO A 109 -0.32 -3.22 -7.80
C PRO A 109 -1.42 -3.97 -8.54
N GLU A 110 -2.56 -3.33 -8.73
CA GLU A 110 -3.67 -3.88 -9.50
C GLU A 110 -3.37 -3.80 -10.99
N GLY A 111 -3.49 -4.94 -11.68
CA GLY A 111 -3.12 -5.09 -13.09
C GLY A 111 -4.26 -4.96 -14.08
N SER A 112 -5.51 -5.13 -13.62
CA SER A 112 -6.68 -5.14 -14.52
C SER A 112 -6.86 -3.81 -15.26
N PRO A 113 -7.35 -3.86 -16.52
CA PRO A 113 -7.78 -2.66 -17.22
C PRO A 113 -8.88 -1.94 -16.42
N ASP A 114 -8.79 -0.62 -16.36
CA ASP A 114 -9.78 0.23 -15.69
C ASP A 114 -10.30 1.26 -16.70
N PRO A 115 -11.56 1.12 -17.17
CA PRO A 115 -12.14 2.08 -18.11
C PRO A 115 -12.19 3.52 -17.58
N ALA A 116 -12.23 3.70 -16.26
CA ALA A 116 -12.17 5.01 -15.63
C ALA A 116 -10.75 5.61 -15.61
N LYS A 117 -9.74 4.81 -15.98
CA LYS A 117 -8.32 5.20 -16.01
C LYS A 117 -7.67 4.73 -17.31
N PRO A 118 -8.13 5.21 -18.49
CA PRO A 118 -7.65 4.72 -19.79
C PRO A 118 -6.14 4.97 -20.00
N LEU A 119 -5.57 5.95 -19.29
CA LEU A 119 -4.17 6.33 -19.37
C LEU A 119 -3.30 5.71 -18.26
N LYS A 120 -3.79 4.68 -17.59
CA LYS A 120 -3.02 3.94 -16.59
C LYS A 120 -1.77 3.36 -17.23
N THR A 121 -0.59 3.63 -16.66
CA THR A 121 0.68 3.09 -17.16
C THR A 121 0.72 1.56 -17.07
N ASP A 122 1.59 0.95 -17.85
CA ASP A 122 1.70 -0.50 -17.91
C ASP A 122 2.07 -1.10 -16.55
N TYR A 123 1.56 -2.29 -16.29
CA TYR A 123 1.70 -2.98 -15.01
C TYR A 123 3.16 -3.21 -14.59
N PRO A 124 4.07 -3.73 -15.46
CA PRO A 124 5.47 -3.95 -15.08
C PRO A 124 6.17 -2.68 -14.61
N PHE A 125 5.86 -1.54 -15.23
CA PHE A 125 6.42 -0.25 -14.85
C PHE A 125 5.96 0.16 -13.45
N ARG A 126 4.67 0.09 -13.15
CA ARG A 126 4.11 0.42 -11.83
C ARG A 126 4.63 -0.51 -10.73
N LEU A 127 4.74 -1.81 -11.04
CA LEU A 127 5.33 -2.80 -10.15
C LEU A 127 6.80 -2.48 -9.85
N SER A 128 7.59 -2.10 -10.86
CA SER A 128 8.99 -1.76 -10.68
C SER A 128 9.19 -0.53 -9.79
N ILE A 129 8.32 0.48 -9.94
CA ILE A 129 8.36 1.68 -9.07
C ILE A 129 8.03 1.30 -7.62
N ALA A 130 7.01 0.50 -7.38
CA ALA A 130 6.65 0.07 -6.03
C ALA A 130 7.81 -0.70 -5.37
N LYS A 131 8.42 -1.64 -6.09
CA LYS A 131 9.60 -2.38 -5.62
C LYS A 131 10.77 -1.46 -5.31
N MET A 132 11.09 -0.55 -6.21
CA MET A 132 12.20 0.41 -6.05
C MET A 132 12.08 1.23 -4.76
N GLN A 133 10.86 1.56 -4.32
CA GLN A 133 10.65 2.37 -3.12
C GLN A 133 10.64 1.58 -1.82
N ILE A 134 10.39 0.28 -1.87
CA ILE A 134 10.20 -0.57 -0.70
C ILE A 134 11.40 -1.49 -0.47
N GLU A 135 11.84 -2.17 -1.53
CA GLU A 135 12.88 -3.19 -1.43
C GLU A 135 14.23 -2.61 -1.00
N GLY A 136 14.92 -3.35 -0.15
CA GLY A 136 16.20 -2.95 0.42
C GLY A 136 16.10 -2.04 1.65
N ILE A 137 14.96 -1.39 1.92
CA ILE A 137 14.75 -0.55 3.10
C ILE A 137 13.69 -1.15 4.01
N PHE A 138 12.49 -1.37 3.48
CA PHE A 138 11.31 -1.77 4.27
C PHE A 138 11.04 -3.28 4.27
N ASP A 139 11.92 -4.08 3.69
CA ASP A 139 11.80 -5.55 3.60
C ASP A 139 11.36 -6.26 4.89
N PRO A 140 11.77 -5.82 6.10
CA PRO A 140 11.29 -6.46 7.33
C PRO A 140 9.80 -6.27 7.63
N PHE A 141 9.15 -5.29 6.98
CA PHE A 141 7.79 -4.87 7.33
C PHE A 141 6.84 -4.80 6.13
N ILE A 142 7.37 -4.54 4.94
CA ILE A 142 6.57 -4.32 3.74
C ILE A 142 7.15 -5.13 2.59
N LYS A 143 6.28 -5.87 1.89
CA LYS A 143 6.63 -6.64 0.71
C LYS A 143 5.79 -6.21 -0.49
N VAL A 144 6.40 -6.16 -1.67
CA VAL A 144 5.67 -5.98 -2.92
C VAL A 144 5.45 -7.34 -3.55
N LEU A 145 4.20 -7.66 -3.89
CA LEU A 145 3.87 -8.89 -4.59
C LEU A 145 3.47 -8.62 -6.04
N ASP A 146 4.00 -9.46 -6.92
CA ASP A 146 3.56 -9.59 -8.30
C ASP A 146 2.55 -10.73 -8.40
N LEU A 147 1.26 -10.38 -8.50
CA LEU A 147 0.18 -11.36 -8.69
C LEU A 147 -0.33 -11.42 -10.14
N GLY A 148 0.36 -10.76 -11.05
CA GLY A 148 0.14 -10.86 -12.49
C GLY A 148 -0.67 -9.71 -13.11
N VAL A 149 -0.50 -9.53 -14.43
CA VAL A 149 -0.96 -8.37 -15.21
C VAL A 149 -2.48 -8.20 -15.26
N GLN A 150 -3.23 -9.30 -15.16
CA GLN A 150 -4.69 -9.31 -15.35
C GLN A 150 -5.48 -9.40 -14.04
N ALA A 151 -4.82 -9.25 -12.88
CA ALA A 151 -5.47 -9.43 -11.61
C ALA A 151 -6.19 -8.14 -11.17
N ASP A 152 -7.47 -8.25 -10.88
CA ASP A 152 -8.27 -7.27 -10.16
C ASP A 152 -8.27 -7.53 -8.64
N THR A 153 -8.91 -6.65 -7.87
CA THR A 153 -8.98 -6.79 -6.41
C THR A 153 -9.54 -8.14 -5.97
N ILE A 154 -10.54 -8.67 -6.68
CA ILE A 154 -11.22 -9.92 -6.35
C ILE A 154 -10.26 -11.10 -6.50
N GLU A 155 -9.61 -11.19 -7.64
CA GLU A 155 -8.66 -12.23 -7.96
C GLU A 155 -7.38 -12.12 -7.12
N ILE A 156 -6.93 -10.90 -6.82
CA ILE A 156 -5.79 -10.64 -5.93
C ILE A 156 -6.05 -11.23 -4.55
N VAL A 157 -7.21 -10.92 -3.93
CA VAL A 157 -7.55 -11.44 -2.60
C VAL A 157 -7.72 -12.96 -2.64
N ARG A 158 -8.37 -13.51 -3.69
CA ARG A 158 -8.53 -14.95 -3.86
C ARG A 158 -7.17 -15.67 -3.92
N ARG A 159 -6.25 -15.20 -4.75
CA ARG A 159 -4.89 -15.76 -4.85
C ARG A 159 -4.14 -15.63 -3.53
N PHE A 160 -4.28 -14.49 -2.86
CA PHE A 160 -3.64 -14.28 -1.57
C PHE A 160 -4.11 -15.28 -0.51
N ILE A 161 -5.40 -15.59 -0.45
CA ILE A 161 -5.94 -16.63 0.43
C ILE A 161 -5.34 -18.00 0.08
N GLY A 162 -5.36 -18.38 -1.20
CA GLY A 162 -4.82 -19.67 -1.65
C GLY A 162 -3.33 -19.87 -1.34
N MET A 163 -2.54 -18.79 -1.32
CA MET A 163 -1.13 -18.83 -0.93
C MET A 163 -0.91 -19.24 0.54
N HIS A 164 -1.91 -19.10 1.41
CA HIS A 164 -1.85 -19.43 2.84
C HIS A 164 -2.49 -20.77 3.18
N SER A 165 -2.53 -21.69 2.22
CA SER A 165 -3.16 -23.00 2.38
C SER A 165 -2.71 -23.72 3.66
N GLY A 166 -3.69 -24.22 4.43
CA GLY A 166 -3.46 -24.92 5.69
C GLY A 166 -3.10 -24.04 6.89
N LEU A 167 -3.19 -22.71 6.76
CA LEU A 167 -2.87 -21.77 7.83
C LEU A 167 -4.12 -21.01 8.31
N ALA A 168 -4.03 -20.38 9.49
CA ALA A 168 -4.98 -19.36 9.89
C ALA A 168 -4.51 -18.00 9.33
N LEU A 169 -5.40 -17.29 8.63
CA LEU A 169 -5.12 -15.98 8.00
C LEU A 169 -6.08 -14.92 8.51
N GLU A 170 -5.56 -13.91 9.20
CA GLU A 170 -6.24 -12.65 9.42
C GLU A 170 -5.78 -11.66 8.34
N LEU A 171 -6.66 -11.39 7.39
CA LEU A 171 -6.38 -10.46 6.30
C LEU A 171 -7.02 -9.10 6.56
N THR A 172 -6.19 -8.08 6.73
CA THR A 172 -6.65 -6.68 6.76
C THR A 172 -6.46 -6.07 5.37
N HIS A 173 -7.54 -5.56 4.78
CA HIS A 173 -7.48 -4.81 3.53
C HIS A 173 -7.43 -3.32 3.85
N LEU A 174 -6.31 -2.68 3.52
CA LEU A 174 -6.05 -1.27 3.76
C LEU A 174 -6.56 -0.43 2.60
N ILE A 175 -7.49 0.48 2.87
CA ILE A 175 -8.10 1.34 1.84
C ILE A 175 -8.17 2.80 2.29
N GLY A 176 -8.25 3.71 1.32
CA GLY A 176 -8.65 5.09 1.58
C GLY A 176 -10.17 5.23 1.73
N SER A 177 -10.62 6.23 2.45
CA SER A 177 -12.05 6.52 2.64
C SER A 177 -12.81 6.78 1.33
N ASP A 178 -12.12 7.25 0.29
CA ASP A 178 -12.65 7.45 -1.07
C ASP A 178 -12.99 6.12 -1.79
N VAL A 179 -12.39 5.02 -1.35
CA VAL A 179 -12.61 3.67 -1.92
C VAL A 179 -13.74 2.92 -1.19
N LEU A 180 -14.20 3.41 -0.04
CA LEU A 180 -15.18 2.72 0.80
C LEU A 180 -16.49 2.33 0.07
N PRO A 181 -17.10 3.18 -0.79
CA PRO A 181 -18.28 2.80 -1.57
C PRO A 181 -18.02 1.63 -2.53
N ILE A 182 -16.81 1.59 -3.11
CA ILE A 182 -16.38 0.50 -4.01
C ILE A 182 -16.17 -0.77 -3.18
N ALA A 183 -15.50 -0.65 -2.02
CA ALA A 183 -15.26 -1.76 -1.11
C ALA A 183 -16.58 -2.40 -0.66
N ALA A 184 -17.58 -1.62 -0.25
CA ALA A 184 -18.88 -2.14 0.14
C ALA A 184 -19.56 -2.97 -0.97
N ARG A 185 -19.37 -2.55 -2.24
CA ARG A 185 -19.92 -3.29 -3.37
C ARG A 185 -19.22 -4.63 -3.59
N TYR A 186 -17.90 -4.67 -3.70
CA TYR A 186 -17.21 -5.93 -3.98
C TYR A 186 -17.21 -6.89 -2.77
N ILE A 187 -17.18 -6.39 -1.53
CA ILE A 187 -17.36 -7.25 -0.35
C ILE A 187 -18.69 -8.00 -0.43
N ARG A 188 -19.77 -7.27 -0.67
CA ARG A 188 -21.10 -7.92 -0.81
C ARG A 188 -21.14 -8.96 -1.93
N GLN A 189 -20.45 -8.71 -3.04
CA GLN A 189 -20.47 -9.61 -4.21
C GLN A 189 -19.55 -10.81 -4.02
N ASP A 190 -18.37 -10.61 -3.45
CA ASP A 190 -17.25 -11.54 -3.57
C ASP A 190 -16.85 -12.24 -2.27
N MET A 191 -17.39 -11.80 -1.13
CA MET A 191 -17.08 -12.41 0.16
C MET A 191 -17.39 -13.91 0.21
N SER A 192 -18.45 -14.35 -0.46
CA SER A 192 -18.79 -15.76 -0.59
C SER A 192 -17.73 -16.54 -1.39
N THR A 193 -17.19 -15.94 -2.44
CA THR A 193 -16.11 -16.52 -3.26
C THR A 193 -14.82 -16.66 -2.45
N TRP A 194 -14.47 -15.65 -1.68
CA TRP A 194 -13.27 -15.70 -0.83
C TRP A 194 -13.39 -16.72 0.31
N ARG A 195 -14.57 -16.82 0.94
CA ARG A 195 -14.83 -17.85 1.96
C ARG A 195 -14.79 -19.27 1.37
N LYS A 196 -15.28 -19.43 0.13
CA LYS A 196 -15.17 -20.71 -0.59
C LYS A 196 -13.71 -21.07 -0.85
N GLU A 197 -12.92 -20.15 -1.40
CA GLU A 197 -11.48 -20.33 -1.61
C GLU A 197 -10.77 -20.70 -0.32
N ALA A 198 -11.04 -19.99 0.78
CA ALA A 198 -10.46 -20.27 2.08
C ALA A 198 -10.79 -21.69 2.56
N LYS A 199 -12.05 -22.13 2.42
CA LYS A 199 -12.48 -23.48 2.77
C LYS A 199 -11.78 -24.54 1.90
N GLU A 200 -11.71 -24.33 0.59
CA GLU A 200 -11.07 -25.26 -0.35
C GLU A 200 -9.56 -25.37 -0.12
N SER A 201 -8.92 -24.27 0.28
CA SER A 201 -7.50 -24.22 0.61
C SER A 201 -7.19 -24.59 2.06
N GLY A 202 -8.18 -24.90 2.89
CA GLY A 202 -8.01 -25.22 4.31
C GLY A 202 -7.51 -24.03 5.13
N VAL A 203 -7.87 -22.81 4.76
CA VAL A 203 -7.49 -21.57 5.47
C VAL A 203 -8.56 -21.20 6.47
N ASP A 204 -8.17 -21.02 7.75
CA ASP A 204 -9.03 -20.36 8.74
C ASP A 204 -8.96 -18.84 8.51
N TYR A 205 -10.01 -18.31 7.86
CA TYR A 205 -9.98 -16.99 7.25
C TYR A 205 -10.83 -15.96 7.99
N LEU A 206 -10.20 -14.85 8.36
CA LEU A 206 -10.87 -13.64 8.84
C LEU A 206 -10.51 -12.46 7.91
N HIS A 207 -11.53 -11.67 7.54
CA HIS A 207 -11.36 -10.47 6.74
C HIS A 207 -11.71 -9.23 7.55
N ARG A 208 -10.87 -8.20 7.44
CA ARG A 208 -11.06 -6.89 8.04
C ARG A 208 -10.79 -5.80 7.00
N ILE A 209 -11.52 -4.71 7.06
CA ILE A 209 -11.22 -3.49 6.32
C ILE A 209 -10.66 -2.45 7.27
N HIS A 210 -9.52 -1.87 6.94
CA HIS A 210 -8.94 -0.74 7.65
C HIS A 210 -8.98 0.49 6.76
N VAL A 211 -9.73 1.49 7.19
CA VAL A 211 -10.00 2.71 6.40
C VAL A 211 -9.17 3.85 6.93
N VAL A 212 -8.31 4.42 6.08
CA VAL A 212 -7.57 5.64 6.38
C VAL A 212 -8.28 6.85 5.80
N GLN A 213 -8.20 7.98 6.49
CA GLN A 213 -8.85 9.22 6.06
C GLN A 213 -8.22 9.73 4.75
N ARG A 214 -9.06 10.05 3.77
CA ARG A 214 -8.64 10.70 2.54
C ARG A 214 -9.45 11.95 2.28
N GLY A 215 -8.76 13.09 2.28
CA GLY A 215 -9.44 14.38 2.20
C GLY A 215 -10.36 14.67 3.38
N ASN A 216 -11.32 15.57 3.21
CA ASN A 216 -12.28 16.01 4.23
C ASN A 216 -13.69 15.44 3.99
N ALA A 217 -13.84 14.46 3.11
CA ALA A 217 -15.15 13.88 2.83
C ALA A 217 -15.70 13.16 4.08
N ALA A 218 -16.93 13.49 4.46
CA ALA A 218 -17.64 12.74 5.49
C ALA A 218 -17.88 11.31 5.00
N LEU A 219 -17.61 10.33 5.86
CA LEU A 219 -17.93 8.94 5.58
C LEU A 219 -19.44 8.72 5.74
N ASP A 220 -20.06 8.11 4.74
CA ASP A 220 -21.44 7.66 4.83
C ASP A 220 -21.48 6.34 5.63
N PRO A 221 -22.14 6.32 6.80
CA PRO A 221 -22.21 5.13 7.64
C PRO A 221 -22.84 3.92 6.96
N SER A 222 -23.69 4.15 5.95
CA SER A 222 -24.37 3.06 5.23
C SER A 222 -23.41 2.11 4.52
N TRP A 223 -22.24 2.59 4.08
CA TRP A 223 -21.21 1.73 3.49
C TRP A 223 -20.54 0.84 4.52
N ILE A 224 -20.34 1.36 5.73
CA ILE A 224 -19.77 0.59 6.84
C ILE A 224 -20.73 -0.51 7.25
N GLU A 225 -22.01 -0.16 7.46
CA GLU A 225 -23.07 -1.12 7.79
C GLU A 225 -23.20 -2.22 6.73
N ALA A 226 -23.11 -1.85 5.45
CA ALA A 226 -23.15 -2.79 4.34
C ALA A 226 -22.00 -3.81 4.36
N ILE A 227 -20.80 -3.37 4.75
CA ILE A 227 -19.63 -4.26 4.89
C ILE A 227 -19.78 -5.14 6.13
N GLN A 228 -20.18 -4.57 7.25
CA GLN A 228 -20.36 -5.29 8.51
C GLN A 228 -21.48 -6.35 8.43
N SER A 229 -22.51 -6.11 7.62
CA SER A 229 -23.57 -7.11 7.40
C SER A 229 -23.07 -8.40 6.73
N GLU A 230 -21.94 -8.33 6.03
CA GLU A 230 -21.26 -9.51 5.47
C GLU A 230 -20.29 -10.18 6.47
N GLY A 231 -20.30 -9.76 7.74
CA GLY A 231 -19.43 -10.31 8.78
C GLY A 231 -17.96 -9.90 8.63
N VAL A 232 -17.73 -8.74 8.03
CA VAL A 232 -16.40 -8.12 7.87
C VAL A 232 -16.27 -6.98 8.87
N ASP A 233 -15.20 -7.00 9.66
CA ASP A 233 -14.89 -5.94 10.62
C ASP A 233 -14.35 -4.69 9.88
N VAL A 234 -14.81 -3.51 10.30
CA VAL A 234 -14.39 -2.22 9.71
C VAL A 234 -13.78 -1.34 10.79
N VAL A 235 -12.53 -0.99 10.61
CA VAL A 235 -11.79 -0.08 11.48
C VAL A 235 -11.58 1.24 10.76
N LEU A 236 -12.01 2.34 11.37
CA LEU A 236 -11.74 3.70 10.90
C LEU A 236 -10.53 4.25 11.64
N ASP A 237 -9.51 4.66 10.92
CA ASP A 237 -8.31 5.26 11.50
C ASP A 237 -8.13 6.72 11.02
N PRO A 238 -8.68 7.69 11.75
CA PRO A 238 -8.57 9.10 11.41
C PRO A 238 -7.16 9.67 11.64
N SER A 239 -6.30 8.94 12.35
CA SER A 239 -4.93 9.38 12.63
C SER A 239 -4.04 9.32 11.38
N ILE A 240 -4.43 8.52 10.38
CA ILE A 240 -3.69 8.35 9.13
C ILE A 240 -4.41 9.11 8.01
N VAL A 241 -3.79 10.18 7.55
CA VAL A 241 -4.32 10.99 6.44
C VAL A 241 -3.51 10.74 5.18
N ALA A 242 -4.20 10.32 4.11
CA ALA A 242 -3.60 10.07 2.80
C ALA A 242 -3.87 11.27 1.86
N ALA A 243 -2.84 12.09 1.61
CA ALA A 243 -2.83 13.18 0.62
C ALA A 243 -1.37 13.52 0.28
N PRO A 244 -1.03 13.87 -0.96
CA PRO A 244 -1.84 13.93 -2.18
C PRO A 244 -2.12 12.56 -2.83
N SER A 245 -2.98 12.55 -3.86
CA SER A 245 -3.27 11.36 -4.66
C SER A 245 -2.27 11.17 -5.81
N SER A 246 -2.26 9.97 -6.44
CA SER A 246 -1.49 9.77 -7.67
C SER A 246 -1.98 10.65 -8.83
N THR A 247 -3.26 11.04 -8.83
CA THR A 247 -3.81 12.02 -9.78
C THR A 247 -3.20 13.40 -9.53
N ASP A 248 -3.12 13.85 -8.28
CA ASP A 248 -2.45 15.13 -7.94
C ASP A 248 -0.99 15.11 -8.38
N PHE A 249 -0.31 13.98 -8.18
CA PHE A 249 1.05 13.80 -8.66
C PHE A 249 1.15 14.02 -10.18
N ARG A 250 0.32 13.33 -10.97
CA ARG A 250 0.34 13.44 -12.44
C ARG A 250 -0.06 14.83 -12.93
N THR A 251 -0.98 15.50 -12.24
CA THR A 251 -1.46 16.83 -12.64
C THR A 251 -0.54 17.98 -12.22
N ARG A 252 0.07 17.88 -11.05
CA ARG A 252 0.93 18.94 -10.49
C ARG A 252 2.41 18.77 -10.80
N GLN A 253 2.80 17.63 -11.38
CA GLN A 253 4.20 17.27 -11.63
C GLN A 253 5.08 17.28 -10.35
N ALA A 254 4.48 17.01 -9.20
CA ALA A 254 5.16 16.96 -7.91
C ALA A 254 6.03 15.68 -7.78
N PHE A 255 7.03 15.57 -8.62
CA PHE A 255 7.85 14.36 -8.81
C PHE A 255 8.73 13.99 -7.62
N THR A 256 9.03 14.96 -6.75
CA THR A 256 9.81 14.73 -5.53
C THR A 256 9.11 13.86 -4.52
N ILE A 257 7.79 13.88 -4.48
CA ILE A 257 6.98 13.10 -3.54
C ILE A 257 7.07 11.58 -3.83
N VAL A 258 7.67 11.19 -4.96
CA VAL A 258 7.53 9.82 -5.48
C VAL A 258 8.61 8.89 -5.01
N LEU A 259 9.84 9.32 -4.84
CA LEU A 259 10.98 8.39 -4.88
C LEU A 259 12.01 8.62 -3.76
N PRO A 260 11.76 8.14 -2.53
CA PRO A 260 12.78 8.26 -1.47
C PRO A 260 14.01 7.39 -1.76
N THR A 261 13.86 6.28 -2.47
CA THR A 261 14.88 5.23 -2.55
C THR A 261 15.65 5.18 -3.86
N SER A 262 15.13 5.81 -4.91
CA SER A 262 15.75 5.76 -6.23
C SER A 262 16.84 6.79 -6.42
N SER A 263 17.83 6.46 -7.25
CA SER A 263 18.83 7.42 -7.72
C SER A 263 18.17 8.56 -8.51
N ILE A 264 18.88 9.68 -8.63
CA ILE A 264 18.43 10.82 -9.46
C ILE A 264 18.18 10.37 -10.92
N ARG A 265 19.02 9.47 -11.43
CA ARG A 265 18.85 8.90 -12.77
C ARG A 265 17.51 8.17 -12.92
N ASP A 266 17.17 7.31 -11.95
CA ASP A 266 15.91 6.57 -11.96
C ASP A 266 14.71 7.50 -11.87
N LYS A 267 14.81 8.57 -11.04
CA LYS A 267 13.80 9.63 -10.97
C LYS A 267 13.58 10.29 -12.32
N MET A 268 14.65 10.68 -12.99
CA MET A 268 14.58 11.32 -14.31
C MET A 268 13.97 10.42 -15.36
N GLU A 269 14.29 9.11 -15.35
CA GLU A 269 13.68 8.15 -16.26
C GLU A 269 12.18 8.01 -16.03
N ILE A 270 11.75 7.96 -14.77
CA ILE A 270 10.33 7.88 -14.41
C ILE A 270 9.59 9.15 -14.83
N ILE A 271 10.16 10.32 -14.54
CA ILE A 271 9.62 11.61 -14.96
C ILE A 271 9.45 11.64 -16.49
N PHE A 272 10.47 11.22 -17.22
CA PHE A 272 10.45 11.20 -18.68
C PHE A 272 9.35 10.30 -19.23
N ARG A 273 9.16 9.09 -18.67
CA ARG A 273 8.09 8.18 -19.09
C ARG A 273 6.70 8.76 -18.82
N TYR A 274 6.49 9.40 -17.67
CA TYR A 274 5.21 10.06 -17.39
C TYR A 274 4.95 11.27 -18.28
N HIS A 275 5.98 12.02 -18.68
CA HIS A 275 5.83 13.12 -19.62
C HIS A 275 5.45 12.65 -21.02
N ILE A 276 6.06 11.57 -21.52
CA ILE A 276 5.71 11.00 -22.83
C ILE A 276 4.24 10.56 -22.83
N HIS A 277 3.77 9.88 -21.79
CA HIS A 277 2.37 9.49 -21.71
C HIS A 277 1.41 10.68 -21.70
N ARG A 278 1.79 11.82 -21.16
CA ARG A 278 0.96 13.03 -21.17
C ARG A 278 0.87 13.71 -22.53
N SER A 279 1.98 13.79 -23.25
CA SER A 279 1.97 14.39 -24.58
C SER A 279 1.09 13.62 -25.57
N TRP A 280 0.97 12.30 -25.40
CA TRP A 280 0.08 11.48 -26.22
C TRP A 280 -1.41 11.65 -25.90
N SER A 281 -1.76 12.04 -24.67
CA SER A 281 -3.16 12.22 -24.27
C SER A 281 -3.72 13.59 -24.63
N SER A 282 -2.88 14.63 -24.75
CA SER A 282 -3.32 15.97 -25.15
C SER A 282 -3.61 16.11 -26.64
N ASP A 283 -3.13 15.17 -27.45
CA ASP A 283 -3.34 15.18 -28.91
C ASP A 283 -4.59 14.37 -29.34
N GLN A 284 -5.36 13.82 -28.38
CA GLN A 284 -6.57 13.02 -28.66
C GLN A 284 -7.86 13.67 -28.12
N GLU A 285 -7.80 14.87 -27.53
CA GLU A 285 -8.95 15.73 -27.22
C GLU A 285 -9.10 16.85 -28.29
#